data_a2ef0fd17f3843913bfb44ddb488c84b
#
_entry.id   a2ef0fd17f3843913bfb44ddb488c84b
#
_cell.length_a   1.000
_cell.length_b   1.000
_cell.length_c   1.000
_cell.angle_alpha   90.00
_cell.angle_beta   90.00
_cell.angle_gamma   90.00
#
_symmetry.space_group_name_H-M   'P 1'
#
loop_
_entity.id
_entity.type
_entity.pdbx_description
1 polymer ?
#
loop_
_entity_poly.entity_id
_entity_poly.type
_entity_poly.pdbx_seq_one_letter_code
_entity_poly.pdbx_strand_id
1 'polypeptide(L)'
;RNMPCIVREMTDDEAILAMTDDNLRHRDHILPTEKAKALQQQVDAISHRGVKLQNVAEGDIGKRSTEIVGARNGLNYKKVMRLIRLNYLVQELKDRLDGTAINADGKPAKKIAFTPAVELSYIRPKNQRLIAVSIEGEQASPSVSQAKKLRELDEKGLLNGDVIDGILSEEKKEVDQVIISTQELNKYFGQEVTPQQMKAQIVALLDEWKEKQPPEKKAELEK
;
A
#
# COMPACT_ATOMS: atom_id res chain seq x y z
N ARG A 1 28.61 -27.75 -16.68
CA ARG A 1 27.56 -27.52 -17.70
C ARG A 1 27.78 -26.12 -18.25
N ASN A 2 27.94 -25.97 -19.56
CA ASN A 2 28.05 -24.67 -20.23
C ASN A 2 26.62 -24.12 -20.42
N MET A 3 26.41 -22.87 -20.03
CA MET A 3 25.14 -22.18 -20.20
C MET A 3 25.32 -21.13 -21.32
N PRO A 4 24.43 -21.10 -22.35
CA PRO A 4 24.50 -20.07 -23.35
C PRO A 4 24.22 -18.71 -22.71
N CYS A 5 25.10 -17.73 -22.94
CA CYS A 5 24.95 -16.37 -22.47
C CYS A 5 25.27 -15.37 -23.56
N ILE A 6 24.64 -14.20 -23.49
CA ILE A 6 24.94 -13.05 -24.34
C ILE A 6 25.74 -12.05 -23.53
N VAL A 7 26.99 -11.80 -23.94
CA VAL A 7 27.85 -10.79 -23.33
C VAL A 7 27.65 -9.46 -24.07
N ARG A 8 27.41 -8.39 -23.32
CA ARG A 8 27.27 -7.01 -23.83
C ARG A 8 28.12 -6.06 -22.99
N GLU A 9 28.75 -5.11 -23.66
CA GLU A 9 29.38 -3.98 -22.97
C GLU A 9 28.29 -3.00 -22.56
N MET A 10 28.26 -2.64 -21.27
CA MET A 10 27.28 -1.73 -20.65
C MET A 10 27.98 -0.91 -19.58
N THR A 11 27.48 0.29 -19.35
CA THR A 11 27.79 1.04 -18.13
C THR A 11 27.10 0.40 -16.92
N ASP A 12 27.55 0.69 -15.70
CA ASP A 12 26.96 0.16 -14.47
C ASP A 12 25.46 0.52 -14.38
N ASP A 13 25.09 1.76 -14.74
CA ASP A 13 23.68 2.20 -14.75
C ASP A 13 22.85 1.42 -15.79
N GLU A 14 23.41 1.10 -16.96
CA GLU A 14 22.72 0.28 -17.96
C GLU A 14 22.54 -1.15 -17.51
N ALA A 15 23.54 -1.71 -16.84
CA ALA A 15 23.48 -3.04 -16.27
C ALA A 15 22.41 -3.11 -15.15
N ILE A 16 22.36 -2.11 -14.26
CA ILE A 16 21.32 -2.00 -13.21
C ILE A 16 19.92 -1.93 -13.83
N LEU A 17 19.73 -1.09 -14.86
CA LEU A 17 18.43 -0.97 -15.52
C LEU A 17 18.03 -2.26 -16.23
N ALA A 18 18.94 -2.92 -16.95
CA ALA A 18 18.68 -4.19 -17.64
C ALA A 18 18.30 -5.29 -16.63
N MET A 19 19.09 -5.44 -15.54
CA MET A 19 18.85 -6.43 -14.51
C MET A 19 17.52 -6.21 -13.80
N THR A 20 17.22 -4.97 -13.43
CA THR A 20 15.98 -4.66 -12.69
C THR A 20 14.75 -4.75 -13.59
N ASP A 21 14.83 -4.36 -14.85
CA ASP A 21 13.76 -4.54 -15.84
C ASP A 21 13.44 -6.02 -16.06
N ASP A 22 14.46 -6.86 -16.21
CA ASP A 22 14.30 -8.29 -16.41
C ASP A 22 13.60 -8.93 -15.19
N ASN A 23 14.09 -8.64 -13.99
CA ASN A 23 13.51 -9.13 -12.75
C ASN A 23 12.05 -8.68 -12.58
N LEU A 24 11.71 -7.40 -12.88
CA LEU A 24 10.38 -6.86 -12.71
C LEU A 24 9.36 -7.35 -13.74
N ARG A 25 9.82 -7.82 -14.92
CA ARG A 25 8.96 -8.29 -16.01
C ARG A 25 8.76 -9.81 -16.04
N HIS A 26 9.78 -10.56 -15.63
CA HIS A 26 9.81 -12.00 -15.85
C HIS A 26 9.65 -12.83 -14.57
N ARG A 27 9.61 -12.22 -13.39
CA ARG A 27 9.30 -12.93 -12.14
C ARG A 27 7.82 -12.83 -11.82
N ASP A 28 7.15 -13.98 -11.71
CA ASP A 28 5.72 -14.07 -11.40
C ASP A 28 5.35 -13.50 -10.02
N HIS A 29 6.24 -13.69 -9.04
CA HIS A 29 6.04 -13.21 -7.68
C HIS A 29 7.22 -12.36 -7.22
N ILE A 30 7.00 -11.06 -7.08
CA ILE A 30 7.97 -10.12 -6.54
C ILE A 30 7.41 -9.56 -5.23
N LEU A 31 8.20 -9.69 -4.17
CA LEU A 31 7.84 -9.15 -2.87
C LEU A 31 7.76 -7.61 -2.92
N PRO A 32 6.87 -6.97 -2.16
CA PRO A 32 6.76 -5.51 -2.11
C PRO A 32 8.08 -4.80 -1.83
N THR A 33 8.92 -5.36 -0.94
CA THR A 33 10.23 -4.78 -0.60
C THR A 33 11.27 -4.99 -1.69
N GLU A 34 11.28 -6.13 -2.38
CA GLU A 34 12.12 -6.35 -3.57
C GLU A 34 11.77 -5.36 -4.69
N LYS A 35 10.47 -5.19 -4.94
CA LYS A 35 9.99 -4.21 -5.92
C LYS A 35 10.39 -2.78 -5.56
N ALA A 36 10.30 -2.42 -4.27
CA ALA A 36 10.72 -1.12 -3.76
C ALA A 36 12.21 -0.87 -4.01
N LYS A 37 13.05 -1.88 -3.75
CA LYS A 37 14.51 -1.81 -3.96
C LYS A 37 14.85 -1.68 -5.44
N ALA A 38 14.24 -2.50 -6.30
CA ALA A 38 14.48 -2.45 -7.74
C ALA A 38 14.09 -1.08 -8.35
N LEU A 39 12.93 -0.53 -7.95
CA LEU A 39 12.50 0.79 -8.41
C LEU A 39 13.40 1.91 -7.90
N GLN A 40 13.94 1.82 -6.67
CA GLN A 40 14.94 2.77 -6.17
C GLN A 40 16.21 2.73 -7.03
N GLN A 41 16.73 1.54 -7.31
CA GLN A 41 17.91 1.37 -8.15
C GLN A 41 17.71 1.96 -9.56
N GLN A 42 16.52 1.78 -10.15
CA GLN A 42 16.20 2.41 -11.45
C GLN A 42 16.16 3.94 -11.36
N VAL A 43 15.57 4.50 -10.28
CA VAL A 43 15.52 5.96 -10.08
C VAL A 43 16.94 6.51 -9.92
N ASP A 44 17.79 5.85 -9.15
CA ASP A 44 19.17 6.28 -8.91
C ASP A 44 19.98 6.22 -10.21
N ALA A 45 19.92 5.12 -10.96
CA ALA A 45 20.60 4.97 -12.25
C ALA A 45 20.17 6.03 -13.29
N ILE A 46 18.87 6.36 -13.34
CA ILE A 46 18.37 7.41 -14.24
C ILE A 46 18.76 8.81 -13.74
N SER A 47 18.80 9.03 -12.43
CA SER A 47 19.21 10.32 -11.84
C SER A 47 20.67 10.63 -12.12
N HIS A 48 21.57 9.63 -12.06
CA HIS A 48 22.98 9.78 -12.40
C HIS A 48 23.17 10.16 -13.87
N ARG A 49 22.32 9.67 -14.79
CA ARG A 49 22.34 10.02 -16.21
C ARG A 49 21.91 11.47 -16.48
N GLY A 50 21.07 12.06 -15.62
CA GLY A 50 20.64 13.45 -15.75
C GLY A 50 21.78 14.48 -15.67
N VAL A 51 22.94 14.08 -15.13
CA VAL A 51 24.18 14.90 -15.13
C VAL A 51 24.92 14.82 -16.48
N LYS A 52 24.66 13.77 -17.29
CA LYS A 52 25.22 13.59 -18.64
C LYS A 52 24.07 13.51 -19.65
N LEU A 53 23.63 14.65 -20.14
CA LEU A 53 22.52 14.83 -21.10
C LEU A 53 22.62 14.02 -22.43
N GLN A 54 23.68 13.24 -22.66
CA GLN A 54 23.92 12.55 -23.89
C GLN A 54 23.17 11.24 -24.16
N ASN A 55 22.50 10.66 -23.11
CA ASN A 55 21.87 9.33 -23.23
C ASN A 55 20.42 9.27 -22.71
N VAL A 56 19.75 10.40 -22.55
CA VAL A 56 18.30 10.43 -22.22
C VAL A 56 17.53 10.38 -23.53
N ALA A 57 16.57 9.48 -23.68
CA ALA A 57 15.70 9.44 -24.83
C ALA A 57 15.00 10.80 -25.01
N GLU A 58 14.87 11.29 -26.25
CA GLU A 58 14.31 12.62 -26.56
C GLU A 58 12.94 12.85 -25.86
N GLY A 59 12.13 11.81 -25.71
CA GLY A 59 10.84 11.86 -25.03
C GLY A 59 10.88 11.99 -23.51
N ASP A 60 12.06 11.89 -22.87
CA ASP A 60 12.22 11.93 -21.41
C ASP A 60 12.89 13.20 -20.90
N ILE A 61 13.26 14.09 -21.81
CA ILE A 61 13.85 15.38 -21.47
C ILE A 61 12.86 16.20 -20.63
N GLY A 62 13.32 16.66 -19.46
CA GLY A 62 12.50 17.46 -18.52
C GLY A 62 11.59 16.65 -17.60
N LYS A 63 11.50 15.32 -17.75
CA LYS A 63 10.75 14.47 -16.82
C LYS A 63 11.58 14.14 -15.58
N ARG A 64 10.89 13.94 -14.45
CA ARG A 64 11.51 13.44 -13.22
C ARG A 64 11.87 11.97 -13.35
N SER A 65 12.98 11.53 -12.75
CA SER A 65 13.39 10.11 -12.76
C SER A 65 12.28 9.15 -12.32
N THR A 66 11.47 9.55 -11.36
CA THR A 66 10.31 8.77 -10.88
C THR A 66 9.18 8.64 -11.91
N GLU A 67 9.03 9.63 -12.80
CA GLU A 67 8.04 9.59 -13.90
C GLU A 67 8.53 8.65 -15.00
N ILE A 68 9.83 8.72 -15.34
CA ILE A 68 10.46 7.82 -16.31
C ILE A 68 10.38 6.37 -15.83
N VAL A 69 10.74 6.12 -14.56
CA VAL A 69 10.63 4.78 -13.95
C VAL A 69 9.17 4.31 -13.91
N GLY A 70 8.25 5.21 -13.63
CA GLY A 70 6.82 4.91 -13.64
C GLY A 70 6.35 4.44 -15.02
N ALA A 71 6.66 5.20 -16.07
CA ALA A 71 6.34 4.85 -17.45
C ALA A 71 6.94 3.50 -17.89
N ARG A 72 8.22 3.24 -17.55
CA ARG A 72 8.91 1.97 -17.85
C ARG A 72 8.21 0.75 -17.22
N ASN A 73 7.63 0.91 -16.04
CA ASN A 73 7.03 -0.17 -15.25
C ASN A 73 5.48 -0.18 -15.29
N GLY A 74 4.85 0.66 -16.11
CA GLY A 74 3.39 0.78 -16.15
C GLY A 74 2.77 1.31 -14.84
N LEU A 75 3.51 2.12 -14.09
CA LEU A 75 3.12 2.67 -12.80
C LEU A 75 2.99 4.19 -12.87
N ASN A 76 2.04 4.75 -12.09
CA ASN A 76 2.01 6.18 -11.84
C ASN A 76 3.20 6.57 -10.94
N TYR A 77 3.82 7.75 -11.16
CA TYR A 77 4.94 8.25 -10.36
C TYR A 77 4.65 8.27 -8.84
N LYS A 78 3.41 8.59 -8.43
CA LYS A 78 3.00 8.55 -7.01
C LYS A 78 3.10 7.13 -6.44
N LYS A 79 2.76 6.11 -7.24
CA LYS A 79 2.90 4.70 -6.83
C LYS A 79 4.37 4.30 -6.72
N VAL A 80 5.22 4.77 -7.64
CA VAL A 80 6.67 4.58 -7.58
C VAL A 80 7.23 5.17 -6.29
N MET A 81 6.93 6.43 -5.98
CA MET A 81 7.38 7.09 -4.75
C MET A 81 6.93 6.34 -3.48
N ARG A 82 5.67 5.89 -3.43
CA ARG A 82 5.15 5.12 -2.29
C ARG A 82 5.84 3.76 -2.14
N LEU A 83 6.14 3.08 -3.25
CA LEU A 83 6.89 1.82 -3.23
C LEU A 83 8.32 2.04 -2.73
N ILE A 84 9.05 3.01 -3.31
CA ILE A 84 10.41 3.35 -2.88
C ILE A 84 10.46 3.69 -1.40
N ARG A 85 9.42 4.35 -0.87
CA ARG A 85 9.35 4.71 0.55
C ARG A 85 9.43 3.50 1.48
N LEU A 86 9.00 2.31 1.06
CA LEU A 86 9.10 1.07 1.83
C LEU A 86 10.54 0.67 2.18
N ASN A 87 11.53 1.14 1.42
CA ASN A 87 12.94 0.88 1.72
C ASN A 87 13.38 1.43 3.09
N TYR A 88 12.68 2.43 3.61
CA TYR A 88 12.93 3.05 4.90
C TYR A 88 12.28 2.34 6.10
N LEU A 89 11.58 1.24 5.86
CA LEU A 89 11.10 0.38 6.94
C LEU A 89 12.26 -0.40 7.57
N VAL A 90 12.15 -0.66 8.88
CA VAL A 90 13.02 -1.63 9.56
C VAL A 90 12.69 -3.04 9.09
N GLN A 91 13.64 -3.98 9.25
CA GLN A 91 13.53 -5.32 8.67
C GLN A 91 12.30 -6.06 9.20
N GLU A 92 12.00 -5.94 10.47
CA GLU A 92 10.87 -6.58 11.13
C GLU A 92 9.50 -6.18 10.50
N LEU A 93 9.36 -4.92 10.09
CA LEU A 93 8.16 -4.44 9.39
C LEU A 93 8.16 -4.82 7.90
N LYS A 94 9.34 -4.93 7.26
CA LYS A 94 9.48 -5.44 5.89
C LYS A 94 9.02 -6.89 5.81
N ASP A 95 9.48 -7.74 6.73
CA ASP A 95 9.13 -9.16 6.76
C ASP A 95 7.61 -9.36 6.96
N ARG A 96 6.97 -8.50 7.78
CA ARG A 96 5.52 -8.52 7.94
C ARG A 96 4.77 -8.03 6.70
N LEU A 97 5.30 -7.05 5.99
CA LEU A 97 4.73 -6.57 4.73
C LEU A 97 4.80 -7.64 3.63
N ASP A 98 5.95 -8.30 3.51
CA ASP A 98 6.18 -9.36 2.53
C ASP A 98 5.47 -10.66 2.93
N GLY A 99 5.15 -10.82 4.22
CA GLY A 99 4.52 -12.01 4.79
C GLY A 99 5.50 -13.16 4.99
N THR A 100 6.78 -12.84 5.19
CA THR A 100 7.85 -13.77 5.54
C THR A 100 8.08 -13.85 7.04
N ALA A 101 7.50 -12.93 7.82
CA ALA A 101 7.62 -12.90 9.27
C ALA A 101 6.95 -14.13 9.91
N ILE A 102 7.62 -14.68 10.91
CA ILE A 102 7.17 -15.81 11.73
C ILE A 102 7.08 -15.33 13.17
N ASN A 103 5.97 -15.61 13.85
CA ASN A 103 5.79 -15.31 15.27
C ASN A 103 6.64 -16.25 16.16
N ALA A 104 6.75 -15.90 17.44
CA ALA A 104 7.49 -16.71 18.43
C ALA A 104 6.95 -18.15 18.58
N ASP A 105 5.69 -18.39 18.25
CA ASP A 105 5.03 -19.71 18.25
C ASP A 105 5.26 -20.51 16.94
N GLY A 106 6.11 -20.01 16.03
CA GLY A 106 6.45 -20.66 14.76
C GLY A 106 5.37 -20.50 13.66
N LYS A 107 4.30 -19.76 13.91
CA LYS A 107 3.24 -19.53 12.91
C LYS A 107 3.53 -18.28 12.07
N PRO A 108 2.99 -18.22 10.83
CA PRO A 108 3.09 -17.01 10.02
C PRO A 108 2.50 -15.80 10.74
N ALA A 109 3.25 -14.72 10.81
CA ALA A 109 2.79 -13.48 11.40
C ALA A 109 1.73 -12.80 10.52
N LYS A 110 0.84 -12.01 11.14
CA LYS A 110 -0.15 -11.25 10.40
C LYS A 110 0.51 -10.19 9.53
N LYS A 111 0.16 -10.19 8.25
CA LYS A 111 0.70 -9.23 7.27
C LYS A 111 0.25 -7.81 7.55
N ILE A 112 1.13 -6.86 7.27
CA ILE A 112 0.79 -5.42 7.22
C ILE A 112 0.38 -5.08 5.80
N ALA A 113 -0.73 -4.35 5.64
CA ALA A 113 -1.16 -3.88 4.34
C ALA A 113 -0.23 -2.77 3.80
N PHE A 114 -0.19 -2.61 2.47
CA PHE A 114 0.70 -1.66 1.79
C PHE A 114 0.55 -0.22 2.28
N THR A 115 -0.67 0.28 2.42
CA THR A 115 -0.89 1.70 2.81
C THR A 115 -0.45 2.00 4.25
N PRO A 116 -0.81 1.21 5.28
CA PRO A 116 -0.21 1.34 6.60
C PRO A 116 1.31 1.27 6.60
N ALA A 117 1.91 0.33 5.86
CA ALA A 117 3.36 0.19 5.77
C ALA A 117 4.03 1.46 5.22
N VAL A 118 3.44 2.11 4.21
CA VAL A 118 3.92 3.40 3.69
C VAL A 118 3.86 4.48 4.78
N GLU A 119 2.78 4.57 5.55
CA GLU A 119 2.69 5.55 6.64
C GLU A 119 3.74 5.28 7.74
N LEU A 120 3.91 4.01 8.13
CA LEU A 120 4.92 3.61 9.12
C LEU A 120 6.35 3.92 8.67
N SER A 121 6.63 3.91 7.37
CA SER A 121 7.96 4.23 6.84
C SER A 121 8.43 5.67 7.08
N TYR A 122 7.51 6.58 7.42
CA TYR A 122 7.84 7.96 7.80
C TYR A 122 8.25 8.12 9.27
N ILE A 123 7.99 7.11 10.09
CA ILE A 123 8.31 7.09 11.52
C ILE A 123 9.80 6.83 11.71
N ARG A 124 10.39 7.37 12.76
CA ARG A 124 11.81 7.16 13.09
C ARG A 124 12.11 5.68 13.33
N PRO A 125 13.26 5.15 12.87
CA PRO A 125 13.57 3.71 12.96
C PRO A 125 13.48 3.13 14.37
N LYS A 126 13.83 3.90 15.40
CA LYS A 126 13.68 3.49 16.81
C LYS A 126 12.23 3.17 17.14
N ASN A 127 11.30 4.04 16.76
CA ASN A 127 9.88 3.87 17.05
C ASN A 127 9.23 2.84 16.13
N GLN A 128 9.72 2.66 14.89
CA GLN A 128 9.30 1.54 14.03
C GLN A 128 9.56 0.18 14.70
N ARG A 129 10.71 0.00 15.39
CA ARG A 129 11.00 -1.24 16.12
C ARG A 129 10.06 -1.44 17.30
N LEU A 130 9.72 -0.39 18.06
CA LEU A 130 8.71 -0.47 19.12
C LEU A 130 7.36 -0.89 18.54
N ILE A 131 6.93 -0.29 17.42
CA ILE A 131 5.70 -0.67 16.73
C ILE A 131 5.74 -2.14 16.28
N ALA A 132 6.86 -2.63 15.77
CA ALA A 132 7.01 -4.03 15.36
C ALA A 132 6.82 -5.00 16.55
N VAL A 133 7.35 -4.66 17.72
CA VAL A 133 7.17 -5.44 18.96
C VAL A 133 5.70 -5.40 19.41
N SER A 134 5.07 -4.23 19.44
CA SER A 134 3.65 -4.10 19.82
C SER A 134 2.72 -4.86 18.88
N ILE A 135 2.98 -4.82 17.55
CA ILE A 135 2.23 -5.61 16.56
C ILE A 135 2.34 -7.12 16.84
N GLU A 136 3.49 -7.58 17.30
CA GLU A 136 3.71 -8.99 17.65
C GLU A 136 2.92 -9.37 18.90
N GLY A 137 2.98 -8.55 19.94
CA GLY A 137 2.27 -8.78 21.20
C GLY A 137 0.74 -8.81 21.02
N GLU A 138 0.21 -7.83 20.33
CA GLU A 138 -1.24 -7.70 20.08
C GLU A 138 -1.76 -8.61 18.94
N GLN A 139 -0.86 -9.29 18.23
CA GLN A 139 -1.19 -10.05 17.01
C GLN A 139 -2.09 -9.26 16.02
N ALA A 140 -1.96 -7.94 16.05
CA ALA A 140 -2.78 -7.01 15.28
C ALA A 140 -1.99 -6.43 14.10
N SER A 141 -2.67 -6.16 12.99
CA SER A 141 -2.09 -5.39 11.89
C SER A 141 -2.66 -3.97 11.94
N PRO A 142 -1.85 -2.90 11.93
CA PRO A 142 -2.38 -1.55 12.03
C PRO A 142 -3.29 -1.20 10.85
N SER A 143 -4.38 -0.50 11.13
CA SER A 143 -5.22 0.12 10.11
C SER A 143 -4.53 1.38 9.54
N VAL A 144 -5.06 1.91 8.44
CA VAL A 144 -4.54 3.16 7.85
C VAL A 144 -4.67 4.33 8.82
N SER A 145 -5.77 4.42 9.57
CA SER A 145 -6.01 5.47 10.58
C SER A 145 -5.03 5.37 11.74
N GLN A 146 -4.80 4.17 12.27
CA GLN A 146 -3.83 3.91 13.32
C GLN A 146 -2.41 4.26 12.87
N ALA A 147 -2.00 3.84 11.66
CA ALA A 147 -0.67 4.15 11.12
C ALA A 147 -0.44 5.66 10.95
N LYS A 148 -1.44 6.41 10.50
CA LYS A 148 -1.38 7.88 10.42
C LYS A 148 -1.28 8.52 11.81
N LYS A 149 -2.08 8.06 12.77
CA LYS A 149 -2.03 8.56 14.15
C LYS A 149 -0.66 8.31 14.79
N LEU A 150 -0.07 7.13 14.58
CA LEU A 150 1.29 6.80 15.03
C LEU A 150 2.33 7.75 14.41
N ARG A 151 2.23 8.01 13.10
CA ARG A 151 3.11 8.94 12.40
C ARG A 151 3.00 10.36 12.96
N GLU A 152 1.80 10.89 13.12
CA GLU A 152 1.58 12.24 13.67
C GLU A 152 2.15 12.39 15.08
N LEU A 153 2.02 11.37 15.92
CA LEU A 153 2.59 11.36 17.27
C LEU A 153 4.12 11.23 17.26
N ASP A 154 4.68 10.48 16.30
CA ASP A 154 6.12 10.43 16.11
C ASP A 154 6.70 11.79 15.69
N GLU A 155 6.05 12.48 14.75
CA GLU A 155 6.42 13.83 14.29
C GLU A 155 6.40 14.84 15.46
N LYS A 156 5.44 14.70 16.39
CA LYS A 156 5.33 15.52 17.61
C LYS A 156 6.29 15.10 18.74
N GLY A 157 6.99 13.96 18.57
CA GLY A 157 7.87 13.42 19.61
C GLY A 157 7.16 12.80 20.81
N LEU A 158 5.86 12.50 20.69
CA LEU A 158 5.00 11.97 21.76
C LEU A 158 4.83 10.45 21.69
N LEU A 159 5.48 9.77 20.76
CA LEU A 159 5.35 8.34 20.56
C LEU A 159 6.24 7.56 21.54
N ASN A 160 5.62 6.70 22.36
CA ASN A 160 6.26 5.74 23.26
C ASN A 160 5.54 4.40 23.22
N GLY A 161 6.03 3.38 23.93
CA GLY A 161 5.44 2.03 23.94
C GLY A 161 3.97 2.02 24.35
N ASP A 162 3.64 2.64 25.48
CA ASP A 162 2.27 2.66 26.02
C ASP A 162 1.27 3.31 25.06
N VAL A 163 1.70 4.39 24.37
CA VAL A 163 0.88 5.07 23.35
C VAL A 163 0.69 4.19 22.12
N ILE A 164 1.72 3.46 21.71
CA ILE A 164 1.64 2.52 20.58
C ILE A 164 0.67 1.40 20.89
N ASP A 165 0.80 0.77 22.06
CA ASP A 165 -0.09 -0.31 22.52
C ASP A 165 -1.53 0.17 22.64
N GLY A 166 -1.75 1.35 23.22
CA GLY A 166 -3.07 1.96 23.28
C GLY A 166 -3.72 2.20 21.91
N ILE A 167 -2.95 2.63 20.91
CA ILE A 167 -3.47 2.85 19.55
C ILE A 167 -3.73 1.53 18.84
N LEU A 168 -2.87 0.53 18.99
CA LEU A 168 -3.01 -0.76 18.32
C LEU A 168 -4.13 -1.61 18.92
N SER A 169 -4.39 -1.47 20.24
CA SER A 169 -5.51 -2.12 20.96
C SER A 169 -6.86 -1.41 20.74
N GLU A 170 -6.87 -0.15 20.25
CA GLU A 170 -8.13 0.49 19.86
C GLU A 170 -8.88 -0.44 18.88
N GLU A 171 -10.11 -0.84 19.22
CA GLU A 171 -10.96 -1.61 18.33
C GLU A 171 -11.01 -0.90 16.97
N LYS A 172 -10.68 -1.63 15.93
CA LYS A 172 -10.91 -1.14 14.57
C LYS A 172 -12.39 -0.86 14.50
N LYS A 173 -12.78 0.39 14.31
CA LYS A 173 -14.19 0.71 14.00
C LYS A 173 -14.57 -0.21 12.85
N GLU A 174 -15.30 -1.26 13.16
CA GLU A 174 -16.01 -2.02 12.15
C GLU A 174 -16.90 -0.98 11.49
N VAL A 175 -16.55 -0.60 10.30
CA VAL A 175 -17.45 0.20 9.48
C VAL A 175 -18.49 -0.83 9.04
N ASP A 176 -19.59 -0.87 9.75
CA ASP A 176 -20.77 -1.65 9.37
C ASP A 176 -21.24 -1.12 8.02
N GLN A 177 -20.64 -1.66 6.97
CA GLN A 177 -20.97 -1.33 5.58
C GLN A 177 -21.54 -2.57 4.92
N VAL A 178 -22.75 -2.45 4.42
CA VAL A 178 -23.29 -3.38 3.45
C VAL A 178 -22.78 -2.95 2.07
N ILE A 179 -21.89 -3.75 1.49
CA ILE A 179 -21.33 -3.48 0.15
C ILE A 179 -22.10 -4.35 -0.84
N ILE A 180 -22.88 -3.73 -1.71
CA ILE A 180 -23.57 -4.40 -2.80
C ILE A 180 -22.82 -4.06 -4.09
N SER A 181 -22.47 -5.09 -4.88
CA SER A 181 -21.74 -4.87 -6.13
C SER A 181 -22.63 -4.15 -7.17
N THR A 182 -22.01 -3.29 -7.99
CA THR A 182 -22.73 -2.61 -9.09
C THR A 182 -23.32 -3.63 -10.07
N GLN A 183 -22.68 -4.80 -10.24
CA GLN A 183 -23.21 -5.87 -11.08
C GLN A 183 -24.54 -6.46 -10.56
N GLU A 184 -24.67 -6.58 -9.24
CA GLU A 184 -25.94 -7.00 -8.63
C GLU A 184 -27.01 -5.93 -8.74
N LEU A 185 -26.64 -4.67 -8.51
CA LEU A 185 -27.57 -3.53 -8.63
C LEU A 185 -28.04 -3.31 -10.06
N ASN A 186 -27.20 -3.56 -11.06
CA ASN A 186 -27.58 -3.42 -12.47
C ASN A 186 -28.73 -4.36 -12.89
N LYS A 187 -28.97 -5.45 -12.17
CA LYS A 187 -30.14 -6.33 -12.39
C LYS A 187 -31.46 -5.62 -12.11
N TYR A 188 -31.46 -4.63 -11.23
CA TYR A 188 -32.65 -3.91 -10.79
C TYR A 188 -32.75 -2.50 -11.41
N PHE A 189 -31.63 -1.84 -11.65
CA PHE A 189 -31.58 -0.44 -12.10
C PHE A 189 -31.21 -0.28 -13.58
N GLY A 190 -30.70 -1.34 -14.23
CA GLY A 190 -30.17 -1.25 -15.58
C GLY A 190 -28.74 -0.65 -15.63
N GLN A 191 -28.16 -0.61 -16.84
CA GLN A 191 -26.75 -0.20 -17.02
C GLN A 191 -26.54 1.32 -17.13
N GLU A 192 -27.58 2.10 -17.33
CA GLU A 192 -27.50 3.55 -17.56
C GLU A 192 -27.57 4.39 -16.27
N VAL A 193 -27.94 3.77 -15.14
CA VAL A 193 -28.10 4.46 -13.85
C VAL A 193 -26.76 4.58 -13.14
N THR A 194 -26.40 5.79 -12.73
CA THR A 194 -25.14 6.02 -12.00
C THR A 194 -25.20 5.47 -10.56
N PRO A 195 -24.07 5.08 -9.95
CA PRO A 195 -24.03 4.59 -8.57
C PRO A 195 -24.64 5.55 -7.54
N GLN A 196 -24.56 6.88 -7.79
CA GLN A 196 -25.17 7.88 -6.92
C GLN A 196 -26.70 7.86 -7.02
N GLN A 197 -27.24 7.71 -8.22
CA GLN A 197 -28.68 7.59 -8.45
C GLN A 197 -29.22 6.29 -7.86
N MET A 198 -28.50 5.16 -8.02
CA MET A 198 -28.86 3.88 -7.40
C MET A 198 -28.95 4.03 -5.89
N LYS A 199 -27.92 4.64 -5.26
CA LYS A 199 -27.93 4.89 -3.81
C LYS A 199 -29.12 5.73 -3.37
N ALA A 200 -29.42 6.82 -4.08
CA ALA A 200 -30.54 7.70 -3.74
C ALA A 200 -31.89 6.96 -3.81
N GLN A 201 -32.10 6.14 -4.84
CA GLN A 201 -33.33 5.33 -4.97
C GLN A 201 -33.42 4.24 -3.91
N ILE A 202 -32.30 3.56 -3.57
CA ILE A 202 -32.29 2.56 -2.48
C ILE A 202 -32.67 3.20 -1.15
N VAL A 203 -32.11 4.39 -0.83
CA VAL A 203 -32.45 5.10 0.40
C VAL A 203 -33.93 5.47 0.43
N ALA A 204 -34.47 6.01 -0.65
CA ALA A 204 -35.90 6.36 -0.76
C ALA A 204 -36.83 5.13 -0.54
N LEU A 205 -36.47 3.98 -1.16
CA LEU A 205 -37.21 2.73 -0.96
C LEU A 205 -37.14 2.21 0.50
N LEU A 206 -35.99 2.37 1.15
CA LEU A 206 -35.83 2.01 2.55
C LEU A 206 -36.61 2.94 3.48
N ASP A 207 -36.69 4.24 3.16
CA ASP A 207 -37.51 5.19 3.90
C ASP A 207 -39.01 4.85 3.80
N GLU A 208 -39.51 4.55 2.57
CA GLU A 208 -40.87 4.07 2.38
C GLU A 208 -41.15 2.74 3.11
N TRP A 209 -40.18 1.81 3.10
CA TRP A 209 -40.30 0.55 3.81
C TRP A 209 -40.37 0.79 5.33
N LYS A 210 -39.56 1.72 5.86
CA LYS A 210 -39.59 2.11 7.28
C LYS A 210 -40.97 2.68 7.67
N GLU A 211 -41.55 3.52 6.81
CA GLU A 211 -42.88 4.09 7.05
C GLU A 211 -44.01 3.04 7.07
N LYS A 212 -43.88 1.97 6.32
CA LYS A 212 -44.86 0.87 6.26
C LYS A 212 -44.74 -0.14 7.41
N GLN A 213 -43.71 -0.02 8.29
CA GLN A 213 -43.55 -0.91 9.43
C GLN A 213 -44.55 -0.60 10.55
N PRO A 214 -45.02 -1.61 11.31
CA PRO A 214 -45.88 -1.41 12.45
C PRO A 214 -45.16 -0.59 13.54
N PRO A 215 -45.91 0.17 14.37
CA PRO A 215 -45.35 1.12 15.33
C PRO A 215 -44.35 0.51 16.33
N GLU A 216 -44.53 -0.76 16.71
CA GLU A 216 -43.62 -1.50 17.59
C GLU A 216 -42.22 -1.67 16.98
N LYS A 217 -42.12 -1.96 15.66
CA LYS A 217 -40.85 -2.07 14.95
C LYS A 217 -40.22 -0.73 14.61
N LYS A 218 -41.01 0.35 14.46
CA LYS A 218 -40.47 1.68 14.27
C LYS A 218 -39.68 2.17 15.47
N ALA A 219 -40.14 1.88 16.68
CA ALA A 219 -39.50 2.26 17.95
C ALA A 219 -38.16 1.48 18.16
N GLU A 220 -38.00 0.29 17.59
CA GLU A 220 -36.73 -0.47 17.63
C GLU A 220 -35.70 0.05 16.61
N LEU A 221 -36.13 0.59 15.47
CA LEU A 221 -35.28 1.13 14.42
C LEU A 221 -34.74 2.56 14.70
N GLU A 222 -35.25 3.20 15.75
CA GLU A 222 -34.86 4.55 16.21
C GLU A 222 -33.94 4.54 17.43
N LYS A 223 -33.58 3.35 17.95
CA LYS A 223 -32.57 3.16 19.00
C LYS A 223 -31.21 2.83 18.42
#